data_195cbe00b64b60334fedc6c66281a516
#
_entry.id   195cbe00b64b60334fedc6c66281a516
#
_cell.length_a   1.000
_cell.length_b   1.000
_cell.length_c   1.000
_cell.angle_alpha   90.00
_cell.angle_beta   90.00
_cell.angle_gamma   90.00
#
_symmetry.space_group_name_H-M   'P 1'
#
loop_
_entity.id
_entity.type
_entity.pdbx_description
1 polymer ?
#
loop_
_entity_poly.entity_id
_entity_poly.type
_entity_poly.pdbx_seq_one_letter_code
_entity_poly.pdbx_strand_id
1 'polypeptide(L)'
;FALLMQAAGRAGRDASFGSRAEMWVQTWHPDHPLFAALRHHDYAGFAARELAEREAATLPPYAAQALLRADAKTQAAAQDFLNAAKAQGQALADAVGVDLYPAVPLTIARIANVERAQLLVECANRAVLQRFLSQWQQDLHALRATAQGRGIIRWAIDVDPLAI
;
A
#
# COMPACT_ATOMS: atom_id res chain seq x y z
N PHE A 1 8.60 -14.22 2.47
CA PHE A 1 9.70 -15.04 3.02
C PHE A 1 9.46 -15.39 4.49
N ALA A 2 9.36 -14.41 5.40
CA ALA A 2 9.29 -14.66 6.86
C ALA A 2 8.12 -15.57 7.28
N LEU A 3 6.92 -15.37 6.75
CA LEU A 3 5.74 -16.19 7.06
C LEU A 3 5.94 -17.66 6.67
N LEU A 4 6.53 -17.93 5.50
CA LEU A 4 6.81 -19.29 5.04
C LEU A 4 7.88 -19.96 5.89
N MET A 5 8.92 -19.22 6.28
CA MET A 5 9.94 -19.70 7.21
C MET A 5 9.38 -20.03 8.61
N GLN A 6 8.48 -19.19 9.11
CA GLN A 6 7.79 -19.45 10.38
C GLN A 6 6.89 -20.69 10.30
N ALA A 7 6.19 -20.88 9.17
CA ALA A 7 5.37 -22.08 8.96
C ALA A 7 6.24 -23.35 8.93
N ALA A 8 7.36 -23.32 8.20
CA ALA A 8 8.31 -24.42 8.15
C ALA A 8 8.89 -24.76 9.55
N GLY A 9 9.27 -23.73 10.33
CA GLY A 9 9.78 -23.92 11.68
C GLY A 9 8.75 -24.46 12.69
N ARG A 10 7.46 -24.36 12.39
CA ARG A 10 6.40 -24.97 13.23
C ARG A 10 6.22 -26.45 12.96
N ALA A 11 6.44 -26.90 11.72
CA ALA A 11 6.29 -28.30 11.34
C ALA A 11 7.30 -29.24 12.07
N GLY A 12 8.48 -28.74 12.43
CA GLY A 12 9.54 -29.50 13.07
C GLY A 12 9.63 -29.41 14.62
N ARG A 13 8.60 -28.88 15.29
CA ARG A 13 8.66 -28.66 16.76
C ARG A 13 8.51 -29.92 17.60
N ASP A 14 7.88 -30.96 17.08
CA ASP A 14 7.82 -32.24 17.79
C ASP A 14 9.08 -33.05 17.54
N ALA A 15 9.85 -33.30 18.59
CA ALA A 15 11.12 -34.04 18.52
C ALA A 15 10.95 -35.45 17.94
N SER A 16 9.76 -36.05 18.03
CA SER A 16 9.43 -37.37 17.47
C SER A 16 9.37 -37.36 15.94
N PHE A 17 9.16 -36.20 15.31
CA PHE A 17 9.04 -36.03 13.85
C PHE A 17 10.24 -35.27 13.24
N GLY A 18 11.20 -34.81 13.99
CA GLY A 18 12.20 -33.79 13.65
C GLY A 18 12.91 -33.95 12.28
N SER A 19 13.29 -35.15 11.88
CA SER A 19 13.97 -35.39 10.60
C SER A 19 13.00 -35.62 9.43
N ARG A 20 11.69 -35.71 9.67
CA ARG A 20 10.66 -35.98 8.68
C ARG A 20 9.67 -34.83 8.48
N ALA A 21 9.91 -33.70 9.15
CA ALA A 21 9.01 -32.54 9.03
C ALA A 21 9.21 -31.89 7.66
N GLU A 22 8.14 -31.79 6.91
CA GLU A 22 8.11 -31.19 5.58
C GLU A 22 7.06 -30.08 5.52
N MET A 23 7.35 -29.03 4.77
CA MET A 23 6.38 -28.02 4.39
C MET A 23 6.16 -28.08 2.88
N TRP A 24 4.92 -28.27 2.46
CA TRP A 24 4.52 -28.26 1.08
C TRP A 24 3.92 -26.92 0.70
N VAL A 25 4.41 -26.32 -0.41
CA VAL A 25 3.90 -25.06 -0.94
C VAL A 25 3.30 -25.31 -2.32
N GLN A 26 1.99 -25.11 -2.44
CA GLN A 26 1.31 -25.13 -3.73
C GLN A 26 1.33 -23.73 -4.35
N THR A 27 1.81 -23.62 -5.59
CA THR A 27 1.96 -22.35 -6.30
C THR A 27 1.83 -22.54 -7.81
N TRP A 28 1.38 -21.48 -8.50
CA TRP A 28 1.41 -21.39 -9.97
C TRP A 28 2.80 -21.01 -10.51
N HIS A 29 3.74 -20.62 -9.66
CA HIS A 29 5.08 -20.14 -10.03
C HIS A 29 6.17 -20.91 -9.27
N PRO A 30 6.34 -22.24 -9.54
CA PRO A 30 7.27 -23.08 -8.77
C PRO A 30 8.74 -22.65 -8.93
N ASP A 31 9.08 -22.01 -10.05
CA ASP A 31 10.45 -21.57 -10.37
C ASP A 31 10.77 -20.16 -9.84
N HIS A 32 9.84 -19.54 -9.09
CA HIS A 32 10.08 -18.21 -8.52
C HIS A 32 11.29 -18.24 -7.58
N PRO A 33 12.23 -17.28 -7.69
CA PRO A 33 13.46 -17.24 -6.89
C PRO A 33 13.27 -17.31 -5.37
N LEU A 34 12.11 -16.89 -4.88
CA LEU A 34 11.70 -17.02 -3.48
C LEU A 34 11.83 -18.45 -2.98
N PHE A 35 11.40 -19.46 -3.76
CA PHE A 35 11.39 -20.85 -3.31
C PHE A 35 12.80 -21.45 -3.25
N ALA A 36 13.69 -21.04 -4.15
CA ALA A 36 15.10 -21.39 -4.06
C ALA A 36 15.75 -20.80 -2.82
N ALA A 37 15.52 -19.52 -2.55
CA ALA A 37 16.02 -18.85 -1.35
C ALA A 37 15.46 -19.47 -0.05
N LEU A 38 14.19 -19.87 -0.03
CA LEU A 38 13.59 -20.56 1.12
C LEU A 38 14.28 -21.91 1.40
N ARG A 39 14.57 -22.73 0.38
CA ARG A 39 15.24 -24.02 0.52
C ARG A 39 16.63 -23.89 1.12
N HIS A 40 17.33 -22.80 0.80
CA HIS A 40 18.69 -22.53 1.25
C HIS A 40 18.76 -21.63 2.50
N HIS A 41 17.62 -21.22 3.06
CA HIS A 41 17.52 -20.23 4.15
C HIS A 41 18.23 -18.92 3.83
N ASP A 42 18.32 -18.55 2.54
CA ASP A 42 19.01 -17.37 2.04
C ASP A 42 18.09 -16.14 2.02
N TYR A 43 17.83 -15.57 3.20
CA TYR A 43 17.08 -14.32 3.30
C TYR A 43 17.85 -13.13 2.70
N ALA A 44 19.18 -13.09 2.91
CA ALA A 44 19.98 -11.96 2.45
C ALA A 44 19.99 -11.85 0.92
N GLY A 45 20.21 -12.95 0.21
CA GLY A 45 20.16 -12.98 -1.24
C GLY A 45 18.76 -12.70 -1.79
N PHE A 46 17.71 -13.19 -1.12
CA PHE A 46 16.34 -12.85 -1.47
C PHE A 46 16.07 -11.34 -1.31
N ALA A 47 16.41 -10.76 -0.16
CA ALA A 47 16.19 -9.35 0.12
C ALA A 47 16.97 -8.42 -0.84
N ALA A 48 18.23 -8.77 -1.15
CA ALA A 48 19.03 -8.00 -2.10
C ALA A 48 18.40 -7.97 -3.49
N ARG A 49 17.84 -9.09 -3.96
CA ARG A 49 17.16 -9.19 -5.25
C ARG A 49 15.87 -8.39 -5.29
N GLU A 50 15.04 -8.54 -4.25
CA GLU A 50 13.80 -7.76 -4.08
C GLU A 50 14.09 -6.24 -4.08
N LEU A 51 15.14 -5.80 -3.39
CA LEU A 51 15.53 -4.40 -3.36
C LEU A 51 15.98 -3.90 -4.74
N ALA A 52 16.76 -4.68 -5.48
CA ALA A 52 17.18 -4.31 -6.84
C ALA A 52 15.99 -4.20 -7.81
N GLU A 53 15.02 -5.11 -7.72
CA GLU A 53 13.79 -5.05 -8.52
C GLU A 53 12.94 -3.84 -8.17
N ARG A 54 12.82 -3.51 -6.87
CA ARG A 54 12.10 -2.32 -6.39
C ARG A 54 12.79 -1.01 -6.80
N GLU A 55 14.11 -0.98 -6.78
CA GLU A 55 14.88 0.16 -7.25
C GLU A 55 14.66 0.40 -8.75
N ALA A 56 14.76 -0.64 -9.56
CA ALA A 56 14.53 -0.57 -11.00
C ALA A 56 13.10 -0.12 -11.34
N ALA A 57 12.12 -0.48 -10.52
CA ALA A 57 10.71 -0.12 -10.67
C ALA A 57 10.31 1.16 -9.93
N THR A 58 11.24 1.87 -9.27
CA THR A 58 10.98 3.06 -8.44
C THR A 58 9.88 2.81 -7.40
N LEU A 59 9.91 1.64 -6.74
CA LEU A 59 8.99 1.26 -5.68
C LEU A 59 9.59 1.50 -4.28
N PRO A 60 8.81 1.60 -3.22
CA PRO A 60 9.34 1.69 -1.87
C PRO A 60 10.36 0.59 -1.56
N PRO A 61 11.51 0.90 -0.93
CA PRO A 61 11.85 2.15 -0.22
C PRO A 61 12.47 3.26 -1.09
N TYR A 62 12.59 3.07 -2.39
CA TYR A 62 13.22 4.04 -3.33
C TYR A 62 12.25 5.15 -3.78
N ALA A 63 10.95 4.99 -3.56
CA ALA A 63 9.95 6.04 -3.62
C ALA A 63 9.21 6.14 -2.28
N ALA A 64 8.68 7.32 -1.98
CA ALA A 64 7.81 7.55 -0.83
C ALA A 64 6.36 7.57 -1.29
N GLN A 65 5.50 6.85 -0.59
CA GLN A 65 4.09 6.71 -0.94
C GLN A 65 3.19 7.09 0.23
N ALA A 66 2.01 7.59 -0.11
CA ALA A 66 0.90 7.78 0.81
C ALA A 66 -0.42 7.42 0.13
N LEU A 67 -1.41 7.01 0.92
CA LEU A 67 -2.78 6.79 0.45
C LEU A 67 -3.71 7.79 1.10
N LEU A 68 -4.44 8.57 0.29
CA LEU A 68 -5.62 9.27 0.77
C LEU A 68 -6.79 8.29 0.66
N ARG A 69 -7.36 7.90 1.80
CA ARG A 69 -8.51 6.99 1.88
C ARG A 69 -9.76 7.74 2.27
N ALA A 70 -10.89 7.37 1.68
CA ALA A 70 -12.20 7.92 2.01
C ALA A 70 -13.21 6.79 2.24
N ASP A 71 -13.93 6.89 3.35
CA ASP A 71 -15.04 6.03 3.73
C ASP A 71 -16.34 6.86 3.60
N ALA A 72 -17.32 6.34 2.87
CA ALA A 72 -18.57 7.07 2.58
C ALA A 72 -19.80 6.16 2.62
N LYS A 73 -20.99 6.76 2.56
CA LYS A 73 -22.26 6.03 2.45
C LYS A 73 -22.47 5.39 1.08
N THR A 74 -21.86 5.95 0.04
CA THR A 74 -21.92 5.44 -1.34
C THR A 74 -20.55 5.47 -1.98
N GLN A 75 -20.31 4.57 -2.93
CA GLN A 75 -19.04 4.52 -3.68
C GLN A 75 -18.81 5.81 -4.48
N ALA A 76 -19.88 6.37 -5.09
CA ALA A 76 -19.79 7.63 -5.80
C ALA A 76 -19.31 8.76 -4.89
N ALA A 77 -19.87 8.91 -3.69
CA ALA A 77 -19.44 9.95 -2.75
C ALA A 77 -17.97 9.83 -2.34
N ALA A 78 -17.46 8.58 -2.13
CA ALA A 78 -16.06 8.36 -1.82
C ALA A 78 -15.15 8.78 -2.99
N GLN A 79 -15.49 8.37 -4.22
CA GLN A 79 -14.72 8.70 -5.42
C GLN A 79 -14.79 10.19 -5.77
N ASP A 80 -15.97 10.81 -5.68
CA ASP A 80 -16.14 12.24 -5.97
C ASP A 80 -15.33 13.12 -5.03
N PHE A 81 -15.30 12.77 -3.73
CA PHE A 81 -14.45 13.44 -2.76
C PHE A 81 -12.97 13.32 -3.09
N LEU A 82 -12.48 12.10 -3.41
CA LEU A 82 -11.09 11.88 -3.77
C LEU A 82 -10.70 12.56 -5.08
N ASN A 83 -11.59 12.57 -6.07
CA ASN A 83 -11.38 13.29 -7.32
C ASN A 83 -11.32 14.81 -7.12
N ALA A 84 -12.18 15.36 -6.26
CA ALA A 84 -12.14 16.77 -5.89
C ALA A 84 -10.85 17.11 -5.12
N ALA A 85 -10.43 16.25 -4.20
CA ALA A 85 -9.17 16.38 -3.48
C ALA A 85 -7.96 16.39 -4.44
N LYS A 86 -7.94 15.45 -5.41
CA LYS A 86 -6.92 15.42 -6.46
C LYS A 86 -6.91 16.74 -7.26
N ALA A 87 -8.06 17.18 -7.74
CA ALA A 87 -8.17 18.40 -8.55
C ALA A 87 -7.65 19.64 -7.80
N GLN A 88 -7.96 19.76 -6.50
CA GLN A 88 -7.44 20.87 -5.68
C GLN A 88 -5.93 20.78 -5.45
N GLY A 89 -5.40 19.58 -5.23
CA GLY A 89 -3.96 19.38 -4.96
C GLY A 89 -3.09 19.36 -6.20
N GLN A 90 -3.64 19.23 -7.41
CA GLN A 90 -2.88 18.94 -8.63
C GLN A 90 -1.83 20.02 -8.94
N ALA A 91 -2.18 21.31 -8.90
CA ALA A 91 -1.23 22.39 -9.19
C ALA A 91 -0.06 22.42 -8.19
N LEU A 92 -0.32 22.17 -6.91
CA LEU A 92 0.73 22.08 -5.89
C LEU A 92 1.59 20.83 -6.11
N ALA A 93 0.98 19.70 -6.42
CA ALA A 93 1.66 18.44 -6.68
C ALA A 93 2.61 18.56 -7.88
N ASP A 94 2.15 19.13 -8.99
CA ASP A 94 2.94 19.37 -10.22
C ASP A 94 4.14 20.30 -9.94
N ALA A 95 3.93 21.34 -9.12
CA ALA A 95 4.99 22.31 -8.80
C ALA A 95 6.13 21.69 -7.97
N VAL A 96 5.88 20.61 -7.22
CA VAL A 96 6.89 20.00 -6.33
C VAL A 96 7.30 18.57 -6.75
N GLY A 97 6.78 18.06 -7.87
CA GLY A 97 7.10 16.73 -8.38
C GLY A 97 6.48 15.60 -7.54
N VAL A 98 5.21 15.75 -7.17
CA VAL A 98 4.39 14.72 -6.53
C VAL A 98 3.35 14.21 -7.52
N ASP A 99 3.23 12.90 -7.64
CA ASP A 99 2.24 12.25 -8.49
C ASP A 99 0.96 11.92 -7.72
N LEU A 100 -0.19 12.37 -8.24
CA LEU A 100 -1.52 12.04 -7.73
C LEU A 100 -2.21 11.08 -8.69
N TYR A 101 -2.36 9.84 -8.30
CA TYR A 101 -3.00 8.82 -9.13
C TYR A 101 -4.53 8.92 -9.11
N PRO A 102 -5.24 8.28 -10.04
CA PRO A 102 -6.69 8.25 -10.04
C PRO A 102 -7.26 7.61 -8.76
N ALA A 103 -8.43 8.09 -8.32
CA ALA A 103 -9.16 7.46 -7.23
C ALA A 103 -9.74 6.10 -7.68
N VAL A 104 -9.53 5.07 -6.87
CA VAL A 104 -10.01 3.70 -7.12
C VAL A 104 -10.76 3.15 -5.91
N PRO A 105 -11.75 2.26 -6.10
CA PRO A 105 -12.31 1.48 -5.00
C PRO A 105 -11.24 0.62 -4.34
N LEU A 106 -11.36 0.36 -3.04
CA LEU A 106 -10.52 -0.66 -2.40
C LEU A 106 -10.91 -2.05 -2.91
N THR A 107 -9.98 -3.03 -2.84
CA THR A 107 -10.23 -4.43 -3.20
C THR A 107 -11.43 -5.01 -2.44
N ILE A 108 -11.59 -4.66 -1.16
CA ILE A 108 -12.83 -4.87 -0.40
C ILE A 108 -13.51 -3.51 -0.28
N ALA A 109 -14.25 -3.14 -1.33
CA ALA A 109 -14.83 -1.83 -1.45
C ALA A 109 -15.88 -1.53 -0.38
N ARG A 110 -16.61 -2.55 0.11
CA ARG A 110 -17.68 -2.39 1.09
C ARG A 110 -17.47 -3.23 2.34
N ILE A 111 -17.49 -2.57 3.50
CA ILE A 111 -17.47 -3.22 4.83
C ILE A 111 -18.55 -2.56 5.70
N ALA A 112 -19.44 -3.37 6.29
CA ALA A 112 -20.47 -2.92 7.24
C ALA A 112 -21.29 -1.71 6.69
N ASN A 113 -21.71 -1.76 5.43
CA ASN A 113 -22.44 -0.68 4.74
C ASN A 113 -21.66 0.63 4.57
N VAL A 114 -20.35 0.58 4.64
CA VAL A 114 -19.45 1.69 4.33
C VAL A 114 -18.73 1.37 3.03
N GLU A 115 -18.83 2.25 2.06
CA GLU A 115 -18.10 2.17 0.79
C GLU A 115 -16.75 2.88 0.92
N ARG A 116 -15.73 2.30 0.32
CA ARG A 116 -14.34 2.69 0.53
C ARG A 116 -13.62 2.91 -0.79
N ALA A 117 -12.90 4.01 -0.89
CA ALA A 117 -12.03 4.32 -2.03
C ALA A 117 -10.69 4.88 -1.54
N GLN A 118 -9.70 4.85 -2.42
CA GLN A 118 -8.37 5.39 -2.14
C GLN A 118 -7.77 6.05 -3.37
N LEU A 119 -6.81 6.95 -3.12
CA LEU A 119 -5.97 7.62 -4.10
C LEU A 119 -4.53 7.49 -3.65
N LEU A 120 -3.67 6.99 -4.56
CA LEU A 120 -2.23 6.89 -4.30
C LEU A 120 -1.56 8.24 -4.58
N VAL A 121 -0.64 8.61 -3.70
CA VAL A 121 0.25 9.77 -3.79
C VAL A 121 1.68 9.25 -3.76
N GLU A 122 2.50 9.62 -4.73
CA GLU A 122 3.87 9.14 -4.84
C GLU A 122 4.85 10.29 -5.07
N CYS A 123 6.05 10.17 -4.53
CA CYS A 123 7.14 11.10 -4.76
C CYS A 123 8.48 10.39 -4.59
N ALA A 124 9.46 10.70 -5.43
CA ALA A 124 10.82 10.19 -5.29
C ALA A 124 11.49 10.66 -3.98
N ASN A 125 11.07 11.79 -3.42
CA ASN A 125 11.66 12.37 -2.21
C ASN A 125 10.68 12.44 -1.05
N ARG A 126 11.00 11.71 0.03
CA ARG A 126 10.16 11.64 1.23
C ARG A 126 9.90 13.01 1.89
N ALA A 127 10.90 13.88 1.95
CA ALA A 127 10.73 15.19 2.58
C ALA A 127 9.83 16.11 1.74
N VAL A 128 9.86 15.97 0.42
CA VAL A 128 8.94 16.67 -0.49
C VAL A 128 7.51 16.16 -0.28
N LEU A 129 7.33 14.84 -0.26
CA LEU A 129 6.01 14.24 0.01
C LEU A 129 5.43 14.74 1.33
N GLN A 130 6.20 14.75 2.41
CA GLN A 130 5.72 15.18 3.73
C GLN A 130 5.29 16.65 3.74
N ARG A 131 6.05 17.54 3.09
CA ARG A 131 5.67 18.96 2.97
C ARG A 131 4.39 19.14 2.15
N PHE A 132 4.28 18.43 1.03
CA PHE A 132 3.08 18.41 0.22
C PHE A 132 1.86 17.96 1.03
N LEU A 133 1.95 16.82 1.70
CA LEU A 133 0.85 16.27 2.50
C LEU A 133 0.42 17.21 3.63
N SER A 134 1.38 17.86 4.30
CA SER A 134 1.09 18.82 5.36
C SER A 134 0.33 20.05 4.86
N GLN A 135 0.65 20.54 3.67
CA GLN A 135 -0.06 21.64 3.05
C GLN A 135 -1.41 21.21 2.50
N TRP A 136 -1.45 20.10 1.79
CA TRP A 136 -2.67 19.56 1.18
C TRP A 136 -3.73 19.15 2.23
N GLN A 137 -3.30 18.74 3.42
CA GLN A 137 -4.21 18.41 4.53
C GLN A 137 -5.15 19.57 4.89
N GLN A 138 -4.70 20.81 4.80
CA GLN A 138 -5.53 21.98 5.05
C GLN A 138 -6.65 22.10 4.02
N ASP A 139 -6.33 21.87 2.75
CA ASP A 139 -7.30 21.88 1.65
C ASP A 139 -8.30 20.74 1.79
N LEU A 140 -7.86 19.56 2.24
CA LEU A 140 -8.73 18.40 2.50
C LEU A 140 -9.73 18.68 3.64
N HIS A 141 -9.31 19.38 4.69
CA HIS A 141 -10.22 19.81 5.76
C HIS A 141 -11.25 20.82 5.23
N ALA A 142 -10.84 21.78 4.41
CA ALA A 142 -11.74 22.73 3.76
C ALA A 142 -12.72 22.01 2.83
N LEU A 143 -12.23 21.07 1.99
CA LEU A 143 -13.05 20.27 1.08
C LEU A 143 -14.11 19.45 1.83
N ARG A 144 -13.75 18.88 2.99
CA ARG A 144 -14.68 18.12 3.83
C ARG A 144 -15.90 18.93 4.26
N ALA A 145 -15.77 20.24 4.39
CA ALA A 145 -16.86 21.16 4.77
C ALA A 145 -17.78 21.55 3.59
N THR A 146 -17.39 21.23 2.36
CA THR A 146 -18.15 21.57 1.13
C THR A 146 -19.22 20.52 0.79
N ALA A 147 -19.91 20.73 -0.32
CA ALA A 147 -20.89 19.79 -0.87
C ALA A 147 -20.24 18.43 -1.21
N GLN A 148 -19.01 18.41 -1.70
CA GLN A 148 -18.24 17.19 -2.02
C GLN A 148 -17.91 16.37 -0.78
N GLY A 149 -17.82 17.01 0.39
CA GLY A 149 -17.65 16.32 1.67
C GLY A 149 -18.92 15.68 2.23
N ARG A 150 -20.09 15.99 1.67
CA ARG A 150 -21.35 15.37 2.11
C ARG A 150 -21.32 13.86 1.85
N GLY A 151 -21.73 13.07 2.83
CA GLY A 151 -21.73 11.61 2.72
C GLY A 151 -20.40 10.94 3.06
N ILE A 152 -19.31 11.67 3.19
CA ILE A 152 -18.05 11.15 3.72
C ILE A 152 -18.21 10.90 5.23
N ILE A 153 -17.94 9.69 5.65
CA ILE A 153 -17.96 9.28 7.07
C ILE A 153 -16.60 9.64 7.68
N ARG A 154 -15.53 9.22 6.98
CA ARG A 154 -14.16 9.43 7.43
C ARG A 154 -13.22 9.55 6.22
N TRP A 155 -12.15 10.30 6.37
CA TRP A 155 -10.99 10.24 5.49
C TRP A 155 -9.70 10.22 6.31
N ALA A 156 -8.64 9.69 5.73
CA ALA A 156 -7.33 9.63 6.37
C ALA A 156 -6.22 9.60 5.32
N ILE A 157 -5.06 10.15 5.67
CA ILE A 157 -3.81 9.97 4.94
C ILE A 157 -3.01 8.88 5.67
N ASP A 158 -2.69 7.81 4.94
CA ASP A 158 -1.87 6.69 5.41
C ASP A 158 -0.50 6.80 4.72
N VAL A 159 0.52 7.12 5.48
CA VAL A 159 1.89 7.33 4.97
C VAL A 159 2.67 6.03 5.11
N ASP A 160 3.43 5.66 4.07
CA ASP A 160 4.12 4.37 3.96
C ASP A 160 3.16 3.18 4.15
N PRO A 161 2.09 3.09 3.35
CA PRO A 161 1.09 2.05 3.53
C PRO A 161 1.71 0.67 3.32
N LEU A 162 1.31 -0.30 4.15
CA LEU A 162 1.77 -1.68 4.04
C LEU A 162 1.16 -2.41 2.83
N ALA A 163 0.03 -1.92 2.32
CA ALA A 163 -0.66 -2.47 1.15
C ALA A 163 -1.40 -1.36 0.40
N ILE A 164 -1.37 -1.44 -0.92
CA ILE A 164 -2.02 -0.54 -1.87
C ILE A 164 -3.24 -1.24 -2.47
#